data_e109728b9ebe5ff697b81fadbc3047b7
#
_entry.id   e109728b9ebe5ff697b81fadbc3047b7
#
_cell.length_a   1.000
_cell.length_b   1.000
_cell.length_c   1.000
_cell.angle_alpha   90.00
_cell.angle_beta   90.00
_cell.angle_gamma   90.00
#
_symmetry.space_group_name_H-M   'P 1'
#
loop_
_entity.id
_entity.type
_entity.pdbx_description
1 polymer ?
#
loop_
_entity_poly.entity_id
_entity_poly.type
_entity_poly.pdbx_seq_one_letter_code
_entity_poly.pdbx_strand_id
1 'polypeptide(L)'
;MLTDKDITEHLDFLSKSSPLESYCTNCGDCCRPSVTVKSINRSPFKILVKGLSCKFNKSIDGNSTCSVYEERFEKAGWCLDLKGMISEGVAPLDCPYVDTLKGYQPTLDLENNQYKSVLPLLKKAISSADTSPFSSEDIDGFLGS
;
A
#
# COMPACT_ATOMS: atom_id res chain seq x y z
N MET A 1 3.32 -15.52 12.25
CA MET A 1 3.31 -14.03 12.18
C MET A 1 4.71 -13.52 11.92
N LEU A 2 4.86 -12.61 10.97
CA LEU A 2 6.18 -12.05 10.66
C LEU A 2 6.61 -11.06 11.75
N THR A 3 7.87 -11.20 12.19
CA THR A 3 8.48 -10.26 13.13
C THR A 3 9.39 -9.29 12.38
N ASP A 4 9.80 -8.21 13.04
CA ASP A 4 10.79 -7.27 12.47
C ASP A 4 12.08 -8.00 12.10
N LYS A 5 12.48 -8.98 12.90
CA LYS A 5 13.67 -9.81 12.64
C LYS A 5 13.50 -10.59 11.32
N ASP A 6 12.33 -11.21 11.11
CA ASP A 6 12.05 -11.98 9.91
C ASP A 6 12.17 -11.09 8.67
N ILE A 7 11.62 -9.89 8.73
CA ILE A 7 11.66 -8.94 7.63
C ILE A 7 13.08 -8.48 7.35
N THR A 8 13.84 -8.14 8.39
CA THR A 8 15.23 -7.70 8.26
C THR A 8 16.11 -8.79 7.63
N GLU A 9 15.96 -10.04 8.09
CA GLU A 9 16.69 -11.18 7.53
C GLU A 9 16.33 -11.40 6.04
N HIS A 10 15.06 -11.24 5.69
CA HIS A 10 14.62 -11.38 4.31
C HIS A 10 15.21 -10.31 3.39
N LEU A 11 15.22 -9.05 3.83
CA LEU A 11 15.82 -7.96 3.06
C LEU A 11 17.34 -8.14 2.91
N ASP A 12 18.01 -8.60 3.95
CA ASP A 12 19.44 -8.96 3.85
C ASP A 12 19.67 -10.06 2.82
N PHE A 13 18.82 -11.08 2.80
CA PHE A 13 18.89 -12.16 1.83
C PHE A 13 18.75 -11.63 0.40
N LEU A 14 17.76 -10.76 0.14
CA LEU A 14 17.58 -10.17 -1.18
C LEU A 14 18.78 -9.31 -1.60
N SER A 15 19.34 -8.55 -0.67
CA SER A 15 20.45 -7.63 -0.98
C SER A 15 21.74 -8.35 -1.38
N LYS A 16 21.87 -9.64 -1.03
CA LYS A 16 23.04 -10.45 -1.41
C LYS A 16 23.05 -10.81 -2.90
N SER A 17 21.88 -10.90 -3.52
CA SER A 17 21.75 -11.27 -4.93
C SER A 17 21.75 -10.07 -5.88
N SER A 18 21.14 -8.96 -5.47
CA SER A 18 21.04 -7.75 -6.30
C SER A 18 20.73 -6.54 -5.40
N PRO A 19 21.02 -5.30 -5.85
CA PRO A 19 20.62 -4.11 -5.10
C PRO A 19 19.12 -4.13 -4.84
N LEU A 20 18.69 -3.70 -3.65
CA LEU A 20 17.27 -3.74 -3.28
C LEU A 20 16.39 -2.96 -4.26
N GLU A 21 16.85 -1.81 -4.75
CA GLU A 21 16.10 -0.99 -5.70
C GLU A 21 15.79 -1.73 -7.03
N SER A 22 16.59 -2.73 -7.39
CA SER A 22 16.42 -3.45 -8.65
C SER A 22 15.22 -4.39 -8.67
N TYR A 23 14.65 -4.72 -7.50
CA TYR A 23 13.50 -5.62 -7.42
C TYR A 23 12.17 -4.92 -7.73
N CYS A 24 12.11 -3.59 -7.65
CA CYS A 24 10.86 -2.85 -7.84
C CYS A 24 10.38 -2.91 -9.29
N THR A 25 9.12 -3.29 -9.51
CA THR A 25 8.47 -3.35 -10.83
C THR A 25 7.66 -2.09 -11.16
N ASN A 26 7.66 -1.09 -10.26
CA ASN A 26 6.92 0.16 -10.45
C ASN A 26 5.42 -0.03 -10.68
N CYS A 27 4.81 -1.01 -9.98
CA CYS A 27 3.37 -1.26 -10.11
C CYS A 27 2.50 -0.20 -9.41
N GLY A 28 3.07 0.56 -8.48
CA GLY A 28 2.35 1.62 -7.78
C GLY A 28 1.46 1.17 -6.63
N ASP A 29 1.34 -0.12 -6.38
CA ASP A 29 0.44 -0.61 -5.32
C ASP A 29 0.85 -0.15 -3.93
N CYS A 30 2.15 0.04 -3.69
CA CYS A 30 2.65 0.55 -2.41
C CYS A 30 2.27 2.02 -2.15
N CYS A 31 1.80 2.75 -3.18
CA CYS A 31 1.32 4.13 -3.03
C CYS A 31 -0.19 4.21 -2.78
N ARG A 32 -0.89 3.09 -2.70
CA ARG A 32 -2.34 3.05 -2.45
C ARG A 32 -2.62 2.90 -0.97
N PRO A 33 -3.70 3.55 -0.47
CA PRO A 33 -4.05 3.45 0.94
C PRO A 33 -4.73 2.12 1.25
N SER A 34 -4.64 1.72 2.52
CA SER A 34 -5.43 0.63 3.06
C SER A 34 -6.21 1.12 4.27
N VAL A 35 -7.36 0.52 4.52
CA VAL A 35 -8.22 0.86 5.65
C VAL A 35 -8.50 -0.39 6.45
N THR A 36 -8.40 -0.28 7.78
CA THR A 36 -8.77 -1.37 8.69
C THR A 36 -10.28 -1.37 8.89
N VAL A 37 -10.92 -2.48 8.56
CA VAL A 37 -12.35 -2.67 8.74
C VAL A 37 -12.58 -3.60 9.91
N LYS A 38 -13.45 -3.20 10.84
CA LYS A 38 -13.83 -4.03 11.99
C LYS A 38 -15.26 -4.50 11.82
N SER A 39 -15.49 -5.78 12.09
CA SER A 39 -16.80 -6.38 12.11
C SER A 39 -17.04 -6.96 13.50
N ILE A 40 -18.30 -7.05 13.92
CA ILE A 40 -18.70 -7.51 15.25
C ILE A 40 -18.16 -8.92 15.55
N ASN A 41 -18.11 -9.80 14.54
CA ASN A 41 -17.76 -11.20 14.70
C ASN A 41 -16.45 -11.61 14.06
N ARG A 42 -15.61 -10.67 13.67
CA ARG A 42 -14.33 -10.96 12.98
C ARG A 42 -13.20 -10.10 13.52
N SER A 43 -11.98 -10.64 13.45
CA SER A 43 -10.80 -9.83 13.70
C SER A 43 -10.71 -8.69 12.67
N PRO A 44 -10.18 -7.52 13.06
CA PRO A 44 -9.98 -6.44 12.10
C PRO A 44 -9.10 -6.90 10.94
N PHE A 45 -9.41 -6.44 9.74
CA PHE A 45 -8.62 -6.75 8.55
C PHE A 45 -8.44 -5.49 7.69
N LYS A 46 -7.36 -5.43 6.93
CA LYS A 46 -7.05 -4.30 6.06
C LYS A 46 -7.53 -4.56 4.65
N ILE A 47 -8.13 -3.54 4.04
CA ILE A 47 -8.62 -3.59 2.67
C ILE A 47 -7.93 -2.51 1.87
N LEU A 48 -7.42 -2.86 0.69
CA LEU A 48 -6.83 -1.90 -0.24
C LEU A 48 -7.95 -1.03 -0.84
N VAL A 49 -7.76 0.30 -0.76
CA VAL A 49 -8.74 1.24 -1.30
C VAL A 49 -8.40 1.48 -2.78
N LYS A 50 -9.40 1.26 -3.64
CA LYS A 50 -9.26 1.48 -5.08
C LYS A 50 -9.62 2.92 -5.43
N GLY A 51 -8.93 3.47 -6.41
CA GLY A 51 -9.20 4.82 -6.91
C GLY A 51 -8.46 5.93 -6.20
N LEU A 52 -7.68 5.60 -5.17
CA LEU A 52 -6.82 6.56 -4.48
C LEU A 52 -5.37 6.10 -4.54
N SER A 53 -4.46 7.03 -4.71
CA SER A 53 -3.02 6.79 -4.57
C SER A 53 -2.35 8.06 -4.06
N CYS A 54 -1.11 7.92 -3.59
CA CYS A 54 -0.34 9.09 -3.14
C CYS A 54 -0.32 10.17 -4.24
N LYS A 55 -0.50 11.43 -3.84
CA LYS A 55 -0.55 12.57 -4.78
C LYS A 55 0.73 12.75 -5.59
N PHE A 56 1.85 12.19 -5.12
CA PHE A 56 3.12 12.23 -5.84
C PHE A 56 3.32 11.07 -6.82
N ASN A 57 2.40 10.09 -6.81
CA ASN A 57 2.45 8.97 -7.74
C ASN A 57 2.00 9.42 -9.13
N LYS A 58 2.85 9.18 -10.13
CA LYS A 58 2.55 9.48 -11.53
C LYS A 58 2.61 8.21 -12.35
N SER A 59 1.64 8.03 -13.25
CA SER A 59 1.63 6.90 -14.17
C SER A 59 2.16 7.36 -15.52
N ILE A 60 3.23 6.72 -15.98
CA ILE A 60 3.87 7.03 -17.27
C ILE A 60 4.07 5.71 -18.01
N ASP A 61 3.44 5.58 -19.19
CA ASP A 61 3.56 4.38 -20.05
C ASP A 61 3.29 3.07 -19.29
N GLY A 62 2.29 3.07 -18.42
CA GLY A 62 1.91 1.91 -17.64
C GLY A 62 2.73 1.66 -16.38
N ASN A 63 3.77 2.46 -16.16
CA ASN A 63 4.60 2.36 -14.95
C ASN A 63 4.25 3.49 -13.99
N SER A 64 4.18 3.17 -12.70
CA SER A 64 3.99 4.16 -11.65
C SER A 64 5.34 4.66 -11.15
N THR A 65 5.48 5.97 -11.07
CA THR A 65 6.70 6.61 -10.55
C THR A 65 6.34 7.65 -9.50
N CYS A 66 7.19 7.80 -8.50
CA CYS A 66 7.03 8.85 -7.50
C CYS A 66 7.74 10.11 -7.96
N SER A 67 7.01 11.24 -8.08
CA SER A 67 7.59 12.50 -8.54
C SER A 67 8.61 13.10 -7.57
N VAL A 68 8.62 12.64 -6.32
CA VAL A 68 9.56 13.08 -5.27
C VAL A 68 10.35 11.91 -4.70
N TYR A 69 10.65 10.90 -5.51
CA TYR A 69 11.21 9.62 -5.06
C TYR A 69 12.42 9.78 -4.14
N GLU A 70 13.39 10.60 -4.53
CA GLU A 70 14.62 10.79 -3.75
C GLU A 70 14.37 11.55 -2.45
N GLU A 71 13.35 12.40 -2.41
CA GLU A 71 13.00 13.24 -1.26
C GLU A 71 11.73 12.75 -0.57
N ARG A 72 11.27 11.53 -0.88
CA ARG A 72 9.95 11.04 -0.46
C ARG A 72 9.74 11.04 1.04
N PHE A 73 10.77 10.74 1.81
CA PHE A 73 10.64 10.72 3.26
C PHE A 73 10.59 12.12 3.89
N GLU A 74 11.04 13.13 3.16
CA GLU A 74 10.95 14.53 3.60
C GLU A 74 9.63 15.17 3.19
N LYS A 75 9.22 14.98 1.92
CA LYS A 75 8.04 15.61 1.35
C LYS A 75 6.77 14.81 1.53
N ALA A 76 6.88 13.50 1.66
CA ALA A 76 5.76 12.59 1.88
C ALA A 76 5.98 11.85 3.20
N GLY A 77 5.67 12.50 4.32
CA GLY A 77 5.89 11.92 5.66
C GLY A 77 5.11 10.64 5.91
N TRP A 78 4.12 10.33 5.08
CA TRP A 78 3.34 9.09 5.13
C TRP A 78 3.98 7.94 4.35
N CYS A 79 5.03 8.20 3.57
CA CYS A 79 5.68 7.18 2.76
C CYS A 79 6.46 6.21 3.65
N LEU A 80 6.30 4.91 3.39
CA LEU A 80 6.97 3.87 4.16
C LEU A 80 8.26 3.44 3.46
N ASP A 81 9.28 3.08 4.28
CA ASP A 81 10.45 2.38 3.75
C ASP A 81 10.09 0.92 3.42
N LEU A 82 11.04 0.15 2.90
CA LEU A 82 10.78 -1.25 2.55
C LEU A 82 10.31 -2.08 3.73
N LYS A 83 10.93 -1.90 4.89
CA LYS A 83 10.56 -2.63 6.09
C LYS A 83 9.14 -2.28 6.53
N GLY A 84 8.80 -0.99 6.53
CA GLY A 84 7.44 -0.52 6.85
C GLY A 84 6.41 -1.02 5.86
N MET A 85 6.73 -1.00 4.57
CA MET A 85 5.85 -1.51 3.51
C MET A 85 5.51 -2.99 3.71
N ILE A 86 6.50 -3.79 4.06
CA ILE A 86 6.30 -5.22 4.29
C ILE A 86 5.51 -5.45 5.57
N SER A 87 5.85 -4.75 6.66
CA SER A 87 5.16 -4.92 7.94
C SER A 87 3.70 -4.49 7.87
N GLU A 88 3.37 -3.48 7.05
CA GLU A 88 2.00 -3.01 6.86
C GLU A 88 1.22 -3.81 5.80
N GLY A 89 1.88 -4.69 5.06
CA GLY A 89 1.23 -5.53 4.07
C GLY A 89 0.77 -4.81 2.81
N VAL A 90 1.40 -3.69 2.44
CA VAL A 90 0.96 -2.89 1.30
C VAL A 90 1.44 -3.42 -0.05
N ALA A 91 2.45 -4.28 -0.07
CA ALA A 91 2.92 -4.89 -1.32
C ALA A 91 2.02 -6.07 -1.71
N PRO A 92 1.67 -6.22 -3.00
CA PRO A 92 0.90 -7.39 -3.45
C PRO A 92 1.75 -8.67 -3.39
N LEU A 93 1.09 -9.83 -3.38
CA LEU A 93 1.78 -11.12 -3.27
C LEU A 93 2.82 -11.37 -4.36
N ASP A 94 2.62 -10.81 -5.55
CA ASP A 94 3.54 -10.97 -6.67
C ASP A 94 4.66 -9.92 -6.69
N CYS A 95 4.71 -9.05 -5.69
CA CYS A 95 5.80 -8.08 -5.59
C CYS A 95 7.13 -8.80 -5.32
N PRO A 96 8.18 -8.53 -6.10
CA PRO A 96 9.47 -9.23 -5.92
C PRO A 96 10.10 -9.07 -4.53
N TYR A 97 9.74 -8.05 -3.78
CA TYR A 97 10.23 -7.90 -2.41
C TYR A 97 9.64 -8.93 -1.44
N VAL A 98 8.47 -9.49 -1.73
CA VAL A 98 7.74 -10.35 -0.81
C VAL A 98 7.35 -11.72 -1.38
N ASP A 99 7.54 -11.95 -2.68
CA ASP A 99 7.07 -13.17 -3.35
C ASP A 99 7.72 -14.44 -2.81
N THR A 100 8.92 -14.34 -2.22
CA THR A 100 9.60 -15.47 -1.59
C THR A 100 9.57 -15.42 -0.07
N LEU A 101 8.87 -14.47 0.52
CA LEU A 101 8.79 -14.29 1.97
C LEU A 101 7.65 -15.13 2.55
N LYS A 102 8.00 -16.19 3.26
CA LYS A 102 7.02 -17.08 3.90
C LYS A 102 6.29 -16.36 5.02
N GLY A 103 4.99 -16.55 5.09
CA GLY A 103 4.16 -15.94 6.13
C GLY A 103 3.72 -14.52 5.85
N TYR A 104 4.10 -13.95 4.71
CA TYR A 104 3.67 -12.63 4.31
C TYR A 104 2.17 -12.62 3.99
N GLN A 105 1.43 -11.68 4.58
CA GLN A 105 0.00 -11.49 4.33
C GLN A 105 -0.24 -10.07 3.83
N PRO A 106 -0.62 -9.90 2.55
CA PRO A 106 -0.91 -8.57 2.03
C PRO A 106 -2.26 -8.06 2.53
N THR A 107 -2.48 -6.76 2.37
CA THR A 107 -3.83 -6.20 2.51
C THR A 107 -4.74 -6.83 1.45
N LEU A 108 -6.03 -6.93 1.76
CA LEU A 108 -6.98 -7.57 0.86
C LEU A 108 -7.31 -6.66 -0.31
N ASP A 109 -7.16 -7.18 -1.53
CA ASP A 109 -7.64 -6.54 -2.75
C ASP A 109 -8.94 -7.26 -3.14
N LEU A 110 -10.08 -6.70 -2.71
CA LEU A 110 -11.37 -7.35 -2.87
C LEU A 110 -11.86 -7.27 -4.31
N GLU A 111 -12.58 -8.32 -4.73
CA GLU A 111 -13.28 -8.32 -6.01
C GLU A 111 -14.41 -7.30 -6.01
N ASN A 112 -14.86 -6.88 -7.20
CA ASN A 112 -15.83 -5.79 -7.36
C ASN A 112 -17.07 -5.91 -6.48
N ASN A 113 -17.68 -7.10 -6.41
CA ASN A 113 -18.91 -7.29 -5.62
C ASN A 113 -18.66 -7.15 -4.13
N GLN A 114 -17.57 -7.75 -3.65
CA GLN A 114 -17.17 -7.65 -2.25
C GLN A 114 -16.77 -6.22 -1.89
N TYR A 115 -16.05 -5.56 -2.79
CA TYR A 115 -15.61 -4.19 -2.59
C TYR A 115 -16.79 -3.23 -2.47
N LYS A 116 -17.80 -3.37 -3.34
CA LYS A 116 -19.01 -2.54 -3.27
C LYS A 116 -19.74 -2.67 -1.95
N SER A 117 -19.77 -3.86 -1.37
CA SER A 117 -20.46 -4.08 -0.10
C SER A 117 -19.81 -3.38 1.09
N VAL A 118 -18.49 -3.15 1.02
CA VAL A 118 -17.75 -2.48 2.10
C VAL A 118 -17.44 -1.01 1.77
N LEU A 119 -17.74 -0.55 0.55
CA LEU A 119 -17.41 0.80 0.11
C LEU A 119 -17.95 1.90 1.03
N PRO A 120 -19.20 1.84 1.56
CA PRO A 120 -19.66 2.85 2.49
C PRO A 120 -18.79 2.97 3.75
N LEU A 121 -18.28 1.83 4.26
CA LEU A 121 -17.37 1.82 5.40
C LEU A 121 -16.02 2.45 5.03
N LEU A 122 -15.52 2.18 3.83
CA LEU A 122 -14.27 2.75 3.35
C LEU A 122 -14.39 4.28 3.18
N LYS A 123 -15.48 4.76 2.62
CA LYS A 123 -15.72 6.20 2.46
C LYS A 123 -15.78 6.89 3.80
N LYS A 124 -16.46 6.29 4.79
CA LYS A 124 -16.52 6.84 6.14
C LYS A 124 -15.14 6.91 6.77
N ALA A 125 -14.34 5.85 6.64
CA ALA A 125 -12.99 5.81 7.19
C ALA A 125 -12.09 6.87 6.54
N ILE A 126 -12.16 7.02 5.22
CA ILE A 126 -11.36 8.02 4.50
C ILE A 126 -11.78 9.44 4.87
N SER A 127 -13.08 9.71 5.02
CA SER A 127 -13.57 11.04 5.39
C SER A 127 -13.12 11.47 6.78
N SER A 128 -12.83 10.50 7.66
CA SER A 128 -12.37 10.77 9.04
C SER A 128 -10.85 10.72 9.17
N ALA A 129 -10.12 10.33 8.13
CA ALA A 129 -8.67 10.16 8.16
C ALA A 129 -7.95 11.44 7.72
N ASP A 130 -6.64 11.45 7.95
CA ASP A 130 -5.77 12.48 7.37
C ASP A 130 -5.66 12.26 5.86
N THR A 131 -6.17 13.21 5.08
CA THR A 131 -6.16 13.14 3.61
C THR A 131 -4.97 13.84 2.96
N SER A 132 -3.98 14.28 3.75
CA SER A 132 -2.78 14.95 3.24
C SER A 132 -2.04 14.16 2.14
N PRO A 133 -2.02 12.80 2.16
CA PRO A 133 -1.35 12.04 1.11
C PRO A 133 -2.00 12.15 -0.27
N PHE A 134 -3.24 12.64 -0.36
CA PHE A 134 -4.02 12.62 -1.59
C PHE A 134 -4.33 14.03 -2.07
N SER A 135 -4.53 14.18 -3.38
CA SER A 135 -5.03 15.46 -3.90
C SER A 135 -6.50 15.64 -3.53
N SER A 136 -6.94 16.89 -3.38
CA SER A 136 -8.34 17.19 -3.06
C SER A 136 -9.29 16.70 -4.15
N GLU A 137 -8.87 16.74 -5.42
CA GLU A 137 -9.66 16.24 -6.54
C GLU A 137 -9.91 14.74 -6.44
N ASP A 138 -8.87 13.96 -6.08
CA ASP A 138 -8.99 12.52 -5.94
C ASP A 138 -9.91 12.16 -4.77
N ILE A 139 -9.80 12.87 -3.66
CA ILE A 139 -10.66 12.65 -2.50
C ILE A 139 -12.11 12.98 -2.83
N ASP A 140 -12.37 14.10 -3.47
CA ASP A 140 -13.73 14.49 -3.86
C ASP A 140 -14.34 13.48 -4.83
N GLY A 141 -13.56 13.01 -5.80
CA GLY A 141 -14.00 11.98 -6.73
C GLY A 141 -14.33 10.66 -6.05
N PHE A 142 -13.50 10.24 -5.08
CA PHE A 142 -13.72 9.02 -4.34
C PHE A 142 -14.97 9.09 -3.47
N LEU A 143 -15.15 10.19 -2.72
CA LEU A 143 -16.27 10.35 -1.81
C LEU A 143 -17.59 10.59 -2.55
N GLY A 144 -17.54 11.18 -3.74
CA GLY A 144 -18.71 11.49 -4.54
C GLY A 144 -19.19 10.35 -5.46
N SER A 145 -18.41 9.28 -5.55
CA SER A 145 -18.73 8.16 -6.46
C SER A 145 -19.78 7.20 -5.90
#